data_694463c7fe01876fbe75f72c86df2866
#
_entry.id   694463c7fe01876fbe75f72c86df2866
#
_cell.length_a   1.000
_cell.length_b   1.000
_cell.length_c   1.000
_cell.angle_alpha   90.00
_cell.angle_beta   90.00
_cell.angle_gamma   90.00
#
_symmetry.space_group_name_H-M   'P 1'
#
loop_
_entity.id
_entity.type
_entity.pdbx_description
1 polymer ?
#
loop_
_entity_poly.entity_id
_entity_poly.type
_entity_poly.pdbx_seq_one_letter_code
_entity_poly.pdbx_strand_id
1 'polypeptide(L)'
;MSEKETPVLEMDGISKSFGTLQALNDVDLHVDENEIVGLVGDNGAGKSTLVKTLVGLHEPDKGEIRIHGESVNITDPKDARSHGIATVYQDLALVDEQTVAMNLHLGRPITKKIGGILPIIDWSGMNKNAERVLRENLNIHIDPTSKVEFLSGGERQAIAICRALVSDPDVLVMDEPTSALSADAAERVMDLIRSLRDQGLSIIIISHNLDEIFEITDRMTILSNGNHVSTIDTGSVTREQVVQMMISETVPEGVEASA
;
A
#
# COMPACT_ATOMS: atom_id res chain seq x y z
N MET A 1 -30.95 5.65 -9.24
CA MET A 1 -30.12 4.54 -8.76
C MET A 1 -28.78 4.79 -9.43
N SER A 2 -27.81 5.32 -8.67
CA SER A 2 -26.43 5.41 -9.18
C SER A 2 -25.98 3.98 -9.40
N GLU A 3 -25.46 3.64 -10.56
CA GLU A 3 -24.73 2.39 -10.75
C GLU A 3 -23.59 2.44 -9.75
N LYS A 4 -23.55 1.47 -8.82
CA LYS A 4 -22.44 1.34 -7.88
C LYS A 4 -21.21 0.99 -8.73
N GLU A 5 -20.23 1.87 -8.79
CA GLU A 5 -18.99 1.59 -9.51
C GLU A 5 -18.35 0.34 -8.89
N THR A 6 -17.80 -0.53 -9.73
CA THR A 6 -17.14 -1.75 -9.27
C THR A 6 -15.83 -1.37 -8.59
N PRO A 7 -15.59 -1.79 -7.33
CA PRO A 7 -14.33 -1.50 -6.66
C PRO A 7 -13.11 -2.00 -7.44
N VAL A 8 -12.00 -1.27 -7.36
CA VAL A 8 -10.73 -1.72 -7.96
C VAL A 8 -10.18 -2.95 -7.23
N LEU A 9 -10.40 -3.03 -5.92
CA LEU A 9 -10.04 -4.16 -5.06
C LEU A 9 -11.19 -4.49 -4.11
N GLU A 10 -11.49 -5.77 -3.98
CA GLU A 10 -12.43 -6.31 -2.99
C GLU A 10 -11.84 -7.58 -2.36
N MET A 11 -11.85 -7.63 -1.06
CA MET A 11 -11.60 -8.82 -0.24
C MET A 11 -12.88 -9.10 0.53
N ASP A 12 -13.50 -10.25 0.28
CA ASP A 12 -14.82 -10.61 0.79
C ASP A 12 -14.73 -11.86 1.68
N GLY A 13 -15.13 -11.73 2.94
CA GLY A 13 -15.19 -12.81 3.91
C GLY A 13 -13.85 -13.46 4.25
N ILE A 14 -12.74 -12.72 4.20
CA ILE A 14 -11.39 -13.26 4.37
C ILE A 14 -11.20 -13.82 5.77
N SER A 15 -10.89 -15.11 5.84
CA SER A 15 -10.51 -15.78 7.10
C SER A 15 -9.14 -16.43 6.97
N LYS A 16 -8.35 -16.35 8.06
CA LYS A 16 -7.00 -16.94 8.12
C LYS A 16 -6.65 -17.41 9.53
N SER A 17 -6.19 -18.65 9.64
CA SER A 17 -5.75 -19.26 10.90
C SER A 17 -4.30 -19.74 10.80
N PHE A 18 -3.57 -19.66 11.91
CA PHE A 18 -2.24 -20.24 12.10
C PHE A 18 -2.30 -21.22 13.25
N GLY A 19 -2.44 -22.51 12.94
CA GLY A 19 -2.70 -23.56 13.92
C GLY A 19 -4.04 -23.31 14.64
N THR A 20 -4.00 -23.03 15.95
CA THR A 20 -5.20 -22.73 16.75
C THR A 20 -5.53 -21.24 16.84
N LEU A 21 -4.66 -20.38 16.34
CA LEU A 21 -4.86 -18.93 16.35
C LEU A 21 -5.60 -18.49 15.09
N GLN A 22 -6.81 -17.98 15.23
CA GLN A 22 -7.53 -17.30 14.16
C GLN A 22 -7.05 -15.85 14.09
N ALA A 23 -6.34 -15.52 13.03
CA ALA A 23 -5.77 -14.18 12.83
C ALA A 23 -6.69 -13.25 12.04
N LEU A 24 -7.56 -13.80 11.20
CA LEU A 24 -8.63 -13.10 10.50
C LEU A 24 -9.89 -13.96 10.52
N ASN A 25 -11.03 -13.35 10.74
CA ASN A 25 -12.34 -13.97 10.82
C ASN A 25 -13.38 -13.14 10.08
N ASP A 26 -13.74 -13.57 8.88
CA ASP A 26 -14.79 -12.95 8.06
C ASP A 26 -14.54 -11.45 7.85
N VAL A 27 -13.36 -11.11 7.32
CA VAL A 27 -12.91 -9.72 7.15
C VAL A 27 -13.16 -9.26 5.73
N ASP A 28 -13.85 -8.12 5.61
CA ASP A 28 -14.07 -7.42 4.36
C ASP A 28 -13.16 -6.20 4.25
N LEU A 29 -12.68 -5.94 3.03
CA LEU A 29 -11.96 -4.73 2.66
C LEU A 29 -12.26 -4.43 1.20
N HIS A 30 -12.67 -3.22 0.88
CA HIS A 30 -12.79 -2.79 -0.51
C HIS A 30 -12.18 -1.42 -0.71
N VAL A 31 -11.72 -1.16 -1.92
CA VAL A 31 -11.11 0.09 -2.34
C VAL A 31 -11.69 0.47 -3.70
N ASP A 32 -12.22 1.67 -3.78
CA ASP A 32 -12.73 2.23 -5.02
C ASP A 32 -11.61 2.88 -5.85
N GLU A 33 -11.89 3.22 -7.10
CA GLU A 33 -10.91 3.92 -7.93
C GLU A 33 -10.58 5.31 -7.36
N ASN A 34 -9.30 5.66 -7.35
CA ASN A 34 -8.80 6.97 -6.88
C ASN A 34 -9.12 7.25 -5.39
N GLU A 35 -9.20 6.23 -4.58
CA GLU A 35 -9.52 6.32 -3.17
C GLU A 35 -8.30 6.03 -2.29
N ILE A 36 -8.22 6.69 -1.12
CA ILE A 36 -7.30 6.35 -0.05
C ILE A 36 -8.07 5.73 1.11
N VAL A 37 -7.88 4.42 1.34
CA VAL A 37 -8.49 3.69 2.44
C VAL A 37 -7.48 3.49 3.58
N GLY A 38 -7.84 3.91 4.79
CA GLY A 38 -7.08 3.64 6.00
C GLY A 38 -7.42 2.26 6.58
N LEU A 39 -6.43 1.43 6.83
CA LEU A 39 -6.62 0.18 7.57
C LEU A 39 -6.13 0.37 9.00
N VAL A 40 -7.08 0.51 9.95
CA VAL A 40 -6.81 0.87 11.33
C VAL A 40 -7.18 -0.26 12.31
N GLY A 41 -6.55 -0.26 13.47
CA GLY A 41 -6.75 -1.28 14.51
C GLY A 41 -5.52 -1.37 15.40
N ASP A 42 -5.64 -1.96 16.57
CA ASP A 42 -4.54 -2.17 17.51
C ASP A 42 -3.48 -3.16 17.00
N ASN A 43 -2.38 -3.25 17.72
CA ASN A 43 -1.39 -4.29 17.49
C ASN A 43 -2.01 -5.68 17.68
N GLY A 44 -1.89 -6.54 16.69
CA GLY A 44 -2.52 -7.85 16.70
C GLY A 44 -3.96 -7.87 16.14
N ALA A 45 -4.52 -6.74 15.72
CA ALA A 45 -5.87 -6.68 15.13
C ALA A 45 -6.03 -7.43 13.79
N GLY A 46 -4.94 -7.90 13.17
CA GLY A 46 -4.99 -8.65 11.91
C GLY A 46 -4.54 -7.89 10.67
N LYS A 47 -4.24 -6.58 10.78
CA LYS A 47 -3.88 -5.72 9.64
C LYS A 47 -2.77 -6.30 8.76
N SER A 48 -1.63 -6.64 9.36
CA SER A 48 -0.50 -7.22 8.62
C SER A 48 -0.81 -8.61 8.04
N THR A 49 -1.71 -9.38 8.66
CA THR A 49 -2.16 -10.66 8.12
C THR A 49 -3.04 -10.43 6.90
N LEU A 50 -3.96 -9.47 6.95
CA LEU A 50 -4.81 -9.11 5.82
C LEU A 50 -3.98 -8.66 4.61
N VAL A 51 -3.01 -7.76 4.83
CA VAL A 51 -2.10 -7.31 3.76
C VAL A 51 -1.25 -8.45 3.22
N LYS A 52 -0.70 -9.31 4.08
CA LYS A 52 0.06 -10.49 3.63
C LYS A 52 -0.80 -11.47 2.84
N THR A 53 -2.09 -11.57 3.13
CA THR A 53 -3.05 -12.36 2.35
C THR A 53 -3.29 -11.70 0.99
N LEU A 54 -3.51 -10.38 0.96
CA LEU A 54 -3.69 -9.62 -0.28
C LEU A 54 -2.51 -9.78 -1.25
N VAL A 55 -1.29 -9.79 -0.73
CA VAL A 55 -0.07 -9.89 -1.56
C VAL A 55 0.42 -11.34 -1.78
N GLY A 56 -0.37 -12.35 -1.41
CA GLY A 56 -0.07 -13.76 -1.66
C GLY A 56 1.04 -14.36 -0.79
N LEU A 57 1.41 -13.70 0.33
CA LEU A 57 2.32 -14.30 1.32
C LEU A 57 1.60 -15.30 2.23
N HIS A 58 0.28 -15.19 2.33
CA HIS A 58 -0.59 -16.13 3.00
C HIS A 58 -1.79 -16.42 2.11
N GLU A 59 -2.10 -17.69 1.91
CA GLU A 59 -3.33 -18.10 1.26
C GLU A 59 -4.49 -17.99 2.28
N PRO A 60 -5.62 -17.35 1.95
CA PRO A 60 -6.80 -17.32 2.82
C PRO A 60 -7.38 -18.71 3.01
N ASP A 61 -7.88 -19.02 4.21
CA ASP A 61 -8.58 -20.29 4.47
C ASP A 61 -10.02 -20.25 3.95
N LYS A 62 -10.61 -19.02 3.89
CA LYS A 62 -11.93 -18.71 3.32
C LYS A 62 -11.92 -17.31 2.75
N GLY A 63 -12.97 -17.02 1.96
CA GLY A 63 -13.18 -15.73 1.33
C GLY A 63 -12.61 -15.67 -0.08
N GLU A 64 -12.73 -14.51 -0.69
CA GLU A 64 -12.39 -14.29 -2.09
C GLU A 64 -11.74 -12.93 -2.27
N ILE A 65 -10.80 -12.83 -3.20
CA ILE A 65 -10.19 -11.56 -3.61
C ILE A 65 -10.64 -11.29 -5.05
N ARG A 66 -11.15 -10.08 -5.31
CA ARG A 66 -11.51 -9.61 -6.64
C ARG A 66 -10.75 -8.35 -6.99
N ILE A 67 -10.31 -8.27 -8.23
CA ILE A 67 -9.68 -7.09 -8.82
C ILE A 67 -10.54 -6.68 -10.01
N HIS A 68 -11.01 -5.42 -10.03
CA HIS A 68 -11.98 -4.92 -11.03
C HIS A 68 -13.20 -5.85 -11.20
N GLY A 69 -13.66 -6.45 -10.09
CA GLY A 69 -14.80 -7.38 -10.06
C GLY A 69 -14.50 -8.81 -10.52
N GLU A 70 -13.29 -9.11 -11.00
CA GLU A 70 -12.88 -10.45 -11.39
C GLU A 70 -12.20 -11.17 -10.22
N SER A 71 -12.66 -12.40 -9.91
CA SER A 71 -12.04 -13.24 -8.89
C SER A 71 -10.63 -13.65 -9.29
N VAL A 72 -9.67 -13.46 -8.38
CA VAL A 72 -8.26 -13.76 -8.59
C VAL A 72 -7.72 -14.64 -7.48
N ASN A 73 -6.79 -15.53 -7.84
CA ASN A 73 -6.07 -16.35 -6.87
C ASN A 73 -4.61 -15.88 -6.81
N ILE A 74 -4.27 -15.16 -5.74
CA ILE A 74 -2.94 -14.58 -5.54
C ILE A 74 -2.12 -15.53 -4.67
N THR A 75 -1.10 -16.15 -5.24
CA THR A 75 -0.30 -17.20 -4.58
C THR A 75 1.08 -16.73 -4.14
N ASP A 76 1.56 -15.62 -4.69
CA ASP A 76 2.84 -15.02 -4.33
C ASP A 76 2.87 -13.51 -4.66
N PRO A 77 3.86 -12.75 -4.17
CA PRO A 77 3.97 -11.32 -4.44
C PRO A 77 4.19 -10.95 -5.91
N LYS A 78 4.57 -11.91 -6.77
CA LYS A 78 4.70 -11.68 -8.21
C LYS A 78 3.31 -11.72 -8.85
N ASP A 79 2.46 -12.66 -8.42
CA ASP A 79 1.06 -12.71 -8.84
C ASP A 79 0.33 -11.43 -8.43
N ALA A 80 0.46 -10.99 -7.18
CA ALA A 80 -0.13 -9.73 -6.71
C ALA A 80 0.24 -8.57 -7.64
N ARG A 81 1.53 -8.43 -7.99
CA ARG A 81 1.99 -7.40 -8.93
C ARG A 81 1.43 -7.57 -10.33
N SER A 82 1.22 -8.80 -10.82
CA SER A 82 0.64 -9.02 -12.15
C SER A 82 -0.84 -8.65 -12.21
N HIS A 83 -1.50 -8.57 -11.06
CA HIS A 83 -2.86 -8.08 -10.86
C HIS A 83 -2.92 -6.62 -10.43
N GLY A 84 -1.86 -5.83 -10.64
CA GLY A 84 -1.85 -4.40 -10.37
C GLY A 84 -1.69 -4.03 -8.88
N ILE A 85 -1.29 -4.95 -7.99
CA ILE A 85 -1.10 -4.66 -6.56
C ILE A 85 0.39 -4.50 -6.26
N ALA A 86 0.79 -3.34 -5.73
CA ALA A 86 2.14 -3.09 -5.24
C ALA A 86 2.14 -2.78 -3.73
N THR A 87 3.26 -3.02 -3.06
CA THR A 87 3.38 -2.81 -1.61
C THR A 87 4.67 -2.09 -1.27
N VAL A 88 4.56 -1.11 -0.39
CA VAL A 88 5.68 -0.48 0.33
C VAL A 88 5.57 -0.91 1.79
N TYR A 89 6.51 -1.72 2.24
CA TYR A 89 6.56 -2.20 3.62
C TYR A 89 7.26 -1.18 4.53
N GLN A 90 7.02 -1.30 5.83
CA GLN A 90 7.70 -0.50 6.87
C GLN A 90 9.23 -0.64 6.78
N ASP A 91 9.74 -1.85 6.56
CA ASP A 91 11.12 -2.05 6.14
C ASP A 91 11.21 -1.83 4.62
N LEU A 92 11.80 -0.71 4.23
CA LEU A 92 11.88 -0.28 2.83
C LEU A 92 12.65 -1.27 1.95
N ALA A 93 13.42 -2.18 2.53
CA ALA A 93 14.24 -3.16 1.83
C ALA A 93 15.10 -2.51 0.72
N LEU A 94 15.70 -1.37 1.02
CA LEU A 94 16.65 -0.69 0.14
C LEU A 94 18.07 -1.20 0.42
N VAL A 95 18.87 -1.30 -0.63
CA VAL A 95 20.29 -1.67 -0.52
C VAL A 95 21.12 -0.40 -0.44
N ASP A 96 21.56 -0.06 0.75
CA ASP A 96 22.20 1.22 1.09
C ASP A 96 23.45 1.51 0.24
N GLU A 97 24.30 0.53 -0.02
CA GLU A 97 25.53 0.67 -0.80
C GLU A 97 25.27 0.79 -2.31
N GLN A 98 24.05 0.54 -2.76
CA GLN A 98 23.68 0.64 -4.16
C GLN A 98 23.12 2.00 -4.51
N THR A 99 23.17 2.33 -5.81
CA THR A 99 22.61 3.58 -6.32
C THR A 99 21.09 3.57 -6.32
N VAL A 100 20.49 4.76 -6.38
CA VAL A 100 19.05 4.96 -6.54
C VAL A 100 18.52 4.17 -7.74
N ALA A 101 19.17 4.29 -8.91
CA ALA A 101 18.77 3.57 -10.11
C ALA A 101 18.81 2.05 -9.92
N MET A 102 19.79 1.51 -9.18
CA MET A 102 19.86 0.08 -8.85
C MET A 102 18.72 -0.34 -7.94
N ASN A 103 18.39 0.46 -6.94
CA ASN A 103 17.29 0.17 -6.00
C ASN A 103 15.92 0.19 -6.70
N LEU A 104 15.68 1.14 -7.62
CA LEU A 104 14.44 1.19 -8.39
C LEU A 104 14.26 -0.02 -9.32
N HIS A 105 15.36 -0.56 -9.84
CA HIS A 105 15.34 -1.70 -10.77
C HIS A 105 15.71 -3.03 -10.11
N LEU A 106 15.70 -3.10 -8.77
CA LEU A 106 16.08 -4.32 -8.04
C LEU A 106 15.18 -5.50 -8.46
N GLY A 107 15.83 -6.58 -8.92
CA GLY A 107 15.13 -7.75 -9.47
C GLY A 107 14.60 -7.60 -10.91
N ARG A 108 14.66 -6.39 -11.52
CA ARG A 108 14.15 -6.10 -12.87
C ARG A 108 15.10 -5.16 -13.64
N PRO A 109 16.36 -5.54 -13.85
CA PRO A 109 17.32 -4.67 -14.52
C PRO A 109 16.90 -4.42 -15.97
N ILE A 110 17.03 -3.17 -16.41
CA ILE A 110 16.90 -2.85 -17.84
C ILE A 110 18.11 -3.45 -18.56
N THR A 111 17.84 -4.23 -19.59
CA THR A 111 18.88 -4.91 -20.35
C THR A 111 18.90 -4.46 -21.81
N LYS A 112 20.07 -4.48 -22.43
CA LYS A 112 20.26 -4.32 -23.87
C LYS A 112 21.04 -5.50 -24.43
N LYS A 113 20.85 -5.78 -25.72
CA LYS A 113 21.54 -6.88 -26.38
C LYS A 113 22.82 -6.38 -27.05
N ILE A 114 23.97 -6.99 -26.72
CA ILE A 114 25.21 -6.81 -27.49
C ILE A 114 25.26 -7.85 -28.61
N GLY A 115 25.55 -7.39 -29.83
CA GLY A 115 25.58 -8.26 -31.01
C GLY A 115 24.25 -8.96 -31.31
N GLY A 116 23.13 -8.43 -30.77
CA GLY A 116 21.79 -9.02 -30.97
C GLY A 116 21.49 -10.29 -30.15
N ILE A 117 22.45 -10.81 -29.38
CA ILE A 117 22.36 -12.14 -28.74
C ILE A 117 22.52 -12.08 -27.22
N LEU A 118 23.54 -11.39 -26.72
CA LEU A 118 23.88 -11.41 -25.28
C LEU A 118 23.19 -10.28 -24.51
N PRO A 119 22.29 -10.58 -23.55
CA PRO A 119 21.71 -9.57 -22.69
C PRO A 119 22.75 -9.07 -21.67
N ILE A 120 22.93 -7.75 -21.61
CA ILE A 120 23.72 -7.08 -20.57
C ILE A 120 22.89 -5.99 -19.91
N ILE A 121 23.26 -5.60 -18.69
CA ILE A 121 22.61 -4.50 -17.99
C ILE A 121 22.86 -3.18 -18.75
N ASP A 122 21.77 -2.43 -19.00
CA ASP A 122 21.84 -1.09 -19.56
C ASP A 122 21.82 -0.03 -18.45
N TRP A 123 22.99 0.24 -17.89
CA TRP A 123 23.16 1.24 -16.83
C TRP A 123 22.66 2.63 -17.23
N SER A 124 22.89 3.05 -18.46
CA SER A 124 22.41 4.34 -18.96
C SER A 124 20.88 4.36 -19.06
N GLY A 125 20.28 3.26 -19.52
CA GLY A 125 18.84 3.10 -19.57
C GLY A 125 18.22 3.13 -18.17
N MET A 126 18.82 2.44 -17.21
CA MET A 126 18.37 2.43 -15.82
C MET A 126 18.40 3.82 -15.18
N ASN A 127 19.51 4.56 -15.35
CA ASN A 127 19.65 5.91 -14.81
C ASN A 127 18.62 6.88 -15.43
N LYS A 128 18.43 6.85 -16.75
CA LYS A 128 17.44 7.69 -17.44
C LYS A 128 16.00 7.35 -17.02
N ASN A 129 15.70 6.07 -16.86
CA ASN A 129 14.37 5.65 -16.39
C ASN A 129 14.16 6.07 -14.94
N ALA A 130 15.15 5.90 -14.07
CA ALA A 130 15.08 6.33 -12.68
C ALA A 130 14.84 7.85 -12.58
N GLU A 131 15.60 8.67 -13.32
CA GLU A 131 15.40 10.13 -13.36
C GLU A 131 13.99 10.50 -13.83
N ARG A 132 13.50 9.82 -14.87
CA ARG A 132 12.17 10.04 -15.39
C ARG A 132 11.09 9.71 -14.35
N VAL A 133 11.15 8.52 -13.73
CA VAL A 133 10.15 8.06 -12.75
C VAL A 133 10.13 8.97 -11.51
N LEU A 134 11.30 9.36 -10.98
CA LEU A 134 11.40 10.27 -9.85
C LEU A 134 10.79 11.64 -10.16
N ARG A 135 11.03 12.17 -11.36
CA ARG A 135 10.54 13.49 -11.76
C ARG A 135 9.05 13.47 -12.11
N GLU A 136 8.60 12.49 -12.91
CA GLU A 136 7.23 12.45 -13.42
C GLU A 136 6.23 12.04 -12.33
N ASN A 137 6.56 11.05 -11.49
CA ASN A 137 5.63 10.56 -10.48
C ASN A 137 5.70 11.35 -9.17
N LEU A 138 6.88 11.84 -8.78
CA LEU A 138 7.07 12.42 -7.45
C LEU A 138 7.49 13.89 -7.47
N ASN A 139 7.81 14.46 -8.64
CA ASN A 139 8.39 15.80 -8.77
C ASN A 139 9.64 16.01 -7.87
N ILE A 140 10.42 14.95 -7.64
CA ILE A 140 11.61 14.94 -6.78
C ILE A 140 12.88 14.88 -7.65
N HIS A 141 13.84 15.71 -7.31
CA HIS A 141 15.16 15.74 -7.95
C HIS A 141 16.18 15.02 -7.08
N ILE A 142 16.37 13.72 -7.32
CA ILE A 142 17.42 12.90 -6.72
C ILE A 142 18.32 12.39 -7.87
N ASP A 143 19.64 12.50 -7.71
CA ASP A 143 20.58 11.94 -8.67
C ASP A 143 20.49 10.41 -8.68
N PRO A 144 20.11 9.78 -9.82
CA PRO A 144 20.01 8.32 -9.92
C PRO A 144 21.29 7.56 -9.61
N THR A 145 22.46 8.25 -9.71
CA THR A 145 23.77 7.66 -9.42
C THR A 145 24.19 7.78 -7.96
N SER A 146 23.49 8.57 -7.16
CA SER A 146 23.72 8.67 -5.71
C SER A 146 23.44 7.36 -5.02
N LYS A 147 24.25 7.00 -4.03
CA LYS A 147 23.97 5.85 -3.17
C LYS A 147 22.89 6.19 -2.16
N VAL A 148 22.06 5.19 -1.85
CA VAL A 148 20.92 5.33 -0.91
C VAL A 148 21.38 5.65 0.51
N GLU A 149 22.56 5.22 0.93
CA GLU A 149 23.13 5.52 2.26
C GLU A 149 23.27 7.02 2.56
N PHE A 150 23.39 7.87 1.53
CA PHE A 150 23.51 9.33 1.68
C PHE A 150 22.18 10.09 1.66
N LEU A 151 21.07 9.39 1.54
CA LEU A 151 19.77 9.99 1.43
C LEU A 151 19.10 10.15 2.80
N SER A 152 18.30 11.20 2.93
CA SER A 152 17.41 11.40 4.09
C SER A 152 16.33 10.32 4.17
N GLY A 153 15.71 10.13 5.34
CA GLY A 153 14.63 9.18 5.52
C GLY A 153 13.46 9.41 4.55
N GLY A 154 13.04 10.65 4.33
CA GLY A 154 11.99 11.01 3.38
C GLY A 154 12.36 10.68 1.92
N GLU A 155 13.60 10.92 1.51
CA GLU A 155 14.08 10.54 0.17
C GLU A 155 14.12 9.02 0.01
N ARG A 156 14.56 8.28 1.02
CA ARG A 156 14.54 6.80 1.04
C ARG A 156 13.11 6.28 0.91
N GLN A 157 12.15 6.87 1.63
CA GLN A 157 10.73 6.55 1.52
C GLN A 157 10.22 6.80 0.09
N ALA A 158 10.54 7.96 -0.49
CA ALA A 158 10.15 8.30 -1.85
C ALA A 158 10.71 7.29 -2.87
N ILE A 159 11.95 6.82 -2.70
CA ILE A 159 12.53 5.79 -3.57
C ILE A 159 11.80 4.45 -3.42
N ALA A 160 11.42 4.06 -2.21
CA ALA A 160 10.65 2.83 -1.99
C ALA A 160 9.26 2.91 -2.66
N ILE A 161 8.60 4.06 -2.58
CA ILE A 161 7.34 4.34 -3.29
C ILE A 161 7.57 4.28 -4.81
N CYS A 162 8.58 4.99 -5.34
CA CYS A 162 8.93 4.93 -6.76
C CYS A 162 9.18 3.51 -7.26
N ARG A 163 9.88 2.70 -6.49
CA ARG A 163 10.14 1.30 -6.84
C ARG A 163 8.85 0.50 -6.96
N ALA A 164 7.87 0.76 -6.11
CA ALA A 164 6.55 0.15 -6.20
C ALA A 164 5.81 0.60 -7.47
N LEU A 165 5.89 1.89 -7.82
CA LEU A 165 5.25 2.48 -9.01
C LEU A 165 5.87 2.04 -10.35
N VAL A 166 7.09 1.48 -10.38
CA VAL A 166 7.70 0.96 -11.62
C VAL A 166 6.86 -0.13 -12.29
N SER A 167 5.99 -0.81 -11.54
CA SER A 167 5.07 -1.83 -12.07
C SER A 167 3.75 -1.28 -12.59
N ASP A 168 3.54 0.03 -12.53
CA ASP A 168 2.28 0.70 -12.90
C ASP A 168 1.07 0.04 -12.22
N PRO A 169 1.01 0.09 -10.87
CA PRO A 169 -0.05 -0.60 -10.12
C PRO A 169 -1.36 0.18 -10.14
N ASP A 170 -2.48 -0.55 -10.02
CA ASP A 170 -3.81 0.02 -9.78
C ASP A 170 -4.03 0.31 -8.30
N VAL A 171 -3.44 -0.52 -7.42
CA VAL A 171 -3.53 -0.41 -5.96
C VAL A 171 -2.14 -0.41 -5.32
N LEU A 172 -1.87 0.58 -4.48
CA LEU A 172 -0.65 0.69 -3.68
C LEU A 172 -0.94 0.52 -2.20
N VAL A 173 -0.38 -0.51 -1.59
CA VAL A 173 -0.45 -0.72 -0.14
C VAL A 173 0.78 -0.13 0.52
N MET A 174 0.58 0.72 1.53
CA MET A 174 1.65 1.34 2.31
C MET A 174 1.54 0.96 3.79
N ASP A 175 2.55 0.27 4.31
CA ASP A 175 2.59 -0.15 5.72
C ASP A 175 3.48 0.83 6.49
N GLU A 176 2.86 1.64 7.37
CA GLU A 176 3.51 2.64 8.24
C GLU A 176 4.43 3.62 7.49
N PRO A 177 3.94 4.33 6.43
CA PRO A 177 4.82 5.07 5.51
C PRO A 177 5.58 6.23 6.14
N THR A 178 5.21 6.68 7.33
CA THR A 178 5.74 7.88 8.01
C THR A 178 6.42 7.57 9.34
N SER A 179 6.32 6.33 9.84
CA SER A 179 6.66 5.96 11.23
C SER A 179 8.09 6.26 11.70
N ALA A 180 9.05 6.34 10.76
CA ALA A 180 10.48 6.59 11.06
C ALA A 180 10.95 7.98 10.57
N LEU A 181 10.02 8.89 10.24
CA LEU A 181 10.33 10.17 9.64
C LEU A 181 10.20 11.33 10.63
N SER A 182 10.94 12.42 10.38
CA SER A 182 10.66 13.70 11.03
C SER A 182 9.31 14.28 10.56
N ALA A 183 8.70 15.17 11.32
CA ALA A 183 7.42 15.78 10.97
C ALA A 183 7.41 16.37 9.53
N ASP A 184 8.44 17.16 9.20
CA ASP A 184 8.57 17.77 7.86
C ASP A 184 8.73 16.72 6.74
N ALA A 185 9.36 15.57 7.03
CA ALA A 185 9.51 14.49 6.05
C ALA A 185 8.22 13.70 5.92
N ALA A 186 7.50 13.47 7.02
CA ALA A 186 6.19 12.83 7.02
C ALA A 186 5.17 13.64 6.21
N GLU A 187 5.11 14.98 6.41
CA GLU A 187 4.23 15.86 5.65
C GLU A 187 4.48 15.75 4.14
N ARG A 188 5.76 15.79 3.71
CA ARG A 188 6.10 15.61 2.29
C ARG A 188 5.69 14.24 1.73
N VAL A 189 5.77 13.17 2.52
CA VAL A 189 5.31 11.84 2.11
C VAL A 189 3.78 11.82 2.00
N MET A 190 3.07 12.46 2.92
CA MET A 190 1.62 12.59 2.88
C MET A 190 1.15 13.38 1.64
N ASP A 191 1.85 14.49 1.30
CA ASP A 191 1.58 15.25 0.08
C ASP A 191 1.82 14.42 -1.18
N LEU A 192 2.89 13.60 -1.17
CA LEU A 192 3.16 12.67 -2.24
C LEU A 192 2.03 11.66 -2.41
N ILE A 193 1.53 11.07 -1.33
CA ILE A 193 0.43 10.10 -1.35
C ILE A 193 -0.84 10.75 -1.93
N ARG A 194 -1.18 11.97 -1.53
CA ARG A 194 -2.31 12.73 -2.11
C ARG A 194 -2.13 12.93 -3.62
N SER A 195 -0.92 13.33 -4.03
CA SER A 195 -0.61 13.52 -5.45
C SER A 195 -0.74 12.23 -6.26
N LEU A 196 -0.38 11.09 -5.72
CA LEU A 196 -0.52 9.79 -6.39
C LEU A 196 -1.99 9.40 -6.56
N ARG A 197 -2.83 9.61 -5.53
CA ARG A 197 -4.29 9.44 -5.66
C ARG A 197 -4.85 10.33 -6.75
N ASP A 198 -4.48 11.60 -6.77
CA ASP A 198 -4.96 12.58 -7.76
C ASP A 198 -4.50 12.23 -9.20
N GLN A 199 -3.48 11.39 -9.34
CA GLN A 199 -3.01 10.82 -10.61
C GLN A 199 -3.75 9.53 -11.01
N GLY A 200 -4.67 9.04 -10.18
CA GLY A 200 -5.48 7.88 -10.50
C GLY A 200 -5.13 6.60 -9.73
N LEU A 201 -4.23 6.67 -8.75
CA LEU A 201 -3.82 5.51 -7.97
C LEU A 201 -4.73 5.31 -6.76
N SER A 202 -5.24 4.10 -6.57
CA SER A 202 -5.96 3.74 -5.35
C SER A 202 -4.96 3.27 -4.29
N ILE A 203 -5.18 3.65 -3.02
CA ILE A 203 -4.15 3.49 -1.98
C ILE A 203 -4.76 2.90 -0.71
N ILE A 204 -4.08 1.92 -0.12
CA ILE A 204 -4.34 1.43 1.23
C ILE A 204 -3.21 1.88 2.13
N ILE A 205 -3.55 2.60 3.21
CA ILE A 205 -2.57 3.04 4.21
C ILE A 205 -2.83 2.33 5.53
N ILE A 206 -1.78 1.68 6.05
CA ILE A 206 -1.78 1.15 7.40
C ILE A 206 -0.98 2.13 8.25
N SER A 207 -1.60 2.70 9.27
CA SER A 207 -0.92 3.51 10.27
C SER A 207 -1.53 3.29 11.65
N HIS A 208 -0.71 3.38 12.68
CA HIS A 208 -1.17 3.45 14.07
C HIS A 208 -1.40 4.91 14.50
N ASN A 209 -1.00 5.87 13.68
CA ASN A 209 -1.22 7.30 13.90
C ASN A 209 -2.58 7.73 13.30
N LEU A 210 -3.60 7.81 14.15
CA LEU A 210 -4.94 8.21 13.70
C LEU A 210 -4.98 9.63 13.13
N ASP A 211 -4.11 10.56 13.57
CA ASP A 211 -4.09 11.91 13.04
C ASP A 211 -3.74 11.91 11.55
N GLU A 212 -2.76 11.10 11.14
CA GLU A 212 -2.42 10.90 9.73
C GLU A 212 -3.58 10.27 8.95
N ILE A 213 -4.24 9.25 9.51
CA ILE A 213 -5.38 8.59 8.86
C ILE A 213 -6.50 9.60 8.63
N PHE A 214 -6.88 10.38 9.65
CA PHE A 214 -7.92 11.41 9.53
C PHE A 214 -7.58 12.50 8.51
N GLU A 215 -6.29 12.78 8.31
CA GLU A 215 -5.83 13.82 7.40
C GLU A 215 -5.87 13.41 5.93
N ILE A 216 -5.67 12.10 5.62
CA ILE A 216 -5.40 11.70 4.24
C ILE A 216 -6.41 10.73 3.66
N THR A 217 -7.13 9.96 4.49
CA THR A 217 -8.01 8.90 3.99
C THR A 217 -9.41 9.40 3.69
N ASP A 218 -10.04 8.83 2.68
CA ASP A 218 -11.43 9.05 2.34
C ASP A 218 -12.33 8.17 3.22
N ARG A 219 -11.97 6.90 3.39
CA ARG A 219 -12.62 5.94 4.30
C ARG A 219 -11.60 5.22 5.15
N MET A 220 -12.07 4.58 6.21
CA MET A 220 -11.25 3.70 7.03
C MET A 220 -11.96 2.38 7.33
N THR A 221 -11.22 1.29 7.20
CA THR A 221 -11.65 -0.05 7.64
C THR A 221 -11.03 -0.34 9.00
N ILE A 222 -11.88 -0.62 9.98
CA ILE A 222 -11.49 -0.83 11.38
C ILE A 222 -11.47 -2.32 11.68
N LEU A 223 -10.31 -2.80 12.13
CA LEU A 223 -10.12 -4.17 12.60
C LEU A 223 -9.90 -4.21 14.11
N SER A 224 -10.48 -5.22 14.76
CA SER A 224 -10.17 -5.57 16.15
C SER A 224 -10.15 -7.08 16.32
N ASN A 225 -9.11 -7.61 16.98
CA ASN A 225 -8.95 -9.04 17.28
C ASN A 225 -9.22 -9.99 16.10
N GLY A 226 -8.82 -9.58 14.90
CA GLY A 226 -9.02 -10.36 13.66
C GLY A 226 -10.39 -10.25 13.03
N ASN A 227 -11.29 -9.43 13.58
CA ASN A 227 -12.63 -9.19 13.04
C ASN A 227 -12.72 -7.84 12.35
N HIS A 228 -13.56 -7.75 11.31
CA HIS A 228 -13.99 -6.51 10.72
C HIS A 228 -15.04 -5.85 11.62
N VAL A 229 -14.74 -4.66 12.15
CA VAL A 229 -15.70 -3.92 12.99
C VAL A 229 -16.63 -3.08 12.13
N SER A 230 -16.06 -2.27 11.24
CA SER A 230 -16.81 -1.44 10.29
C SER A 230 -15.88 -0.83 9.24
N THR A 231 -16.44 -0.46 8.10
CA THR A 231 -15.85 0.49 7.14
C THR A 231 -16.68 1.76 7.17
N ILE A 232 -16.05 2.92 7.32
CA ILE A 232 -16.73 4.22 7.55
C ILE A 232 -16.04 5.34 6.77
N ASP A 233 -16.81 6.35 6.37
CA ASP A 233 -16.26 7.57 5.80
C ASP A 233 -15.49 8.34 6.87
N THR A 234 -14.24 8.70 6.59
CA THR A 234 -13.36 9.38 7.54
C THR A 234 -13.97 10.68 8.06
N GLY A 235 -14.63 11.45 7.19
CA GLY A 235 -15.30 12.70 7.57
C GLY A 235 -16.56 12.55 8.40
N SER A 236 -17.12 11.35 8.60
CA SER A 236 -18.38 11.09 9.30
C SER A 236 -18.19 10.75 10.79
N VAL A 237 -16.94 10.57 11.25
CA VAL A 237 -16.64 10.08 12.60
C VAL A 237 -15.59 10.94 13.30
N THR A 238 -15.55 10.86 14.62
CA THR A 238 -14.50 11.46 15.44
C THR A 238 -13.43 10.44 15.81
N ARG A 239 -12.26 10.93 16.21
CA ARG A 239 -11.16 10.09 16.69
C ARG A 239 -11.58 9.22 17.88
N GLU A 240 -12.35 9.79 18.81
CA GLU A 240 -12.85 9.08 19.99
C GLU A 240 -13.76 7.91 19.60
N GLN A 241 -14.62 8.12 18.59
CA GLN A 241 -15.49 7.05 18.07
C GLN A 241 -14.69 5.93 17.42
N VAL A 242 -13.64 6.25 16.63
CA VAL A 242 -12.75 5.24 16.05
C VAL A 242 -12.03 4.44 17.13
N VAL A 243 -11.45 5.11 18.13
CA VAL A 243 -10.81 4.44 19.29
C VAL A 243 -11.82 3.57 20.03
N GLN A 244 -13.05 4.04 20.24
CA GLN A 244 -14.11 3.24 20.85
C GLN A 244 -14.40 1.98 20.04
N MET A 245 -14.55 2.07 18.72
CA MET A 245 -14.77 0.90 17.84
C MET A 245 -13.62 -0.10 17.91
N MET A 246 -12.38 0.37 17.94
CA MET A 246 -11.19 -0.51 18.08
C MET A 246 -11.20 -1.28 19.41
N ILE A 247 -11.72 -0.70 20.50
CA ILE A 247 -11.72 -1.32 21.84
C ILE A 247 -12.98 -2.14 22.07
N SER A 248 -14.16 -1.62 21.72
CA SER A 248 -15.46 -2.24 22.04
C SER A 248 -15.97 -3.22 20.98
N GLU A 249 -15.35 -3.25 19.82
CA GLU A 249 -15.77 -4.04 18.63
C GLU A 249 -17.22 -3.75 18.19
N THR A 250 -17.72 -2.56 18.52
CA THR A 250 -19.11 -2.15 18.22
C THR A 250 -19.12 -0.76 17.62
N VAL A 251 -20.02 -0.56 16.65
CA VAL A 251 -20.24 0.75 16.03
C VAL A 251 -21.07 1.61 16.98
N PRO A 252 -20.63 2.83 17.36
CA PRO A 252 -21.39 3.74 18.22
C PRO A 252 -22.70 4.18 17.56
N GLU A 253 -23.72 4.52 18.37
CA GLU A 253 -24.96 5.09 17.87
C GLU A 253 -24.72 6.36 17.05
N GLY A 254 -25.33 6.44 15.89
CA GLY A 254 -25.22 7.59 14.98
C GLY A 254 -24.04 7.54 14.00
N VAL A 255 -23.22 6.48 14.03
CA VAL A 255 -22.21 6.21 13.01
C VAL A 255 -22.81 5.25 11.99
N GLU A 256 -22.79 5.63 10.72
CA GLU A 256 -23.24 4.78 9.62
C GLU A 256 -22.04 4.08 8.99
N ALA A 257 -22.16 2.77 8.78
CA ALA A 257 -21.17 2.04 7.98
C ALA A 257 -21.27 2.50 6.53
N SER A 258 -20.12 2.72 5.91
CA SER A 258 -20.03 2.94 4.46
C SER A 258 -20.33 1.63 3.75
N ALA A 259 -21.16 1.68 2.70
CA ALA A 259 -21.68 0.49 2.01
C ALA A 259 -20.75 0.03 0.90
#